data_211654f3848cd604a9679489b7ec330e
#
_entry.id   211654f3848cd604a9679489b7ec330e
#
_cell.length_a   1.000
_cell.length_b   1.000
_cell.length_c   1.000
_cell.angle_alpha   90.00
_cell.angle_beta   90.00
_cell.angle_gamma   90.00
#
_symmetry.space_group_name_H-M   'P 1'
#
loop_
_entity.id
_entity.type
_entity.pdbx_description
1 polymer ?
#
loop_
_entity_poly.entity_id
_entity_poly.type
_entity_poly.pdbx_seq_one_letter_code
_entity_poly.pdbx_strand_id
1 'polypeptide(L)'
;MTQLRDRGIRGPFRANAAGTHIVYGADDNGDESWRYYSIEIATRKTIPLTSDLRLRAALVGYSADNANEMVFAHNERRRDRLDLYRIDVTTGVATLQYANDDFEQIWVDSSLEHRLGLKSEAKGKPAFYLRVPGGNFQPLRSPLSDAATPYIVGREDLNYWFDRKGDGTNSLVEVEERVGRKRVLFQDPRADISRILHVTEGGPVGAVCIDYLKPEWHAVDPTFAPQLAQMEAAAAGFLVDRTLSADGKRAILHFVSDTAPATFHLYDVATGQARALFADRAKLRDVALRPMDAQVIRSRDGLDLTTYLTLPSTGARGVPLVINVHGGPHARDAWGFDTTHQWLANRGYAVLSVNFRGSTGFGSKFVKAGEGQWGAKMHDDIMDALAWAVARGVADPARVAIMGSSYGGYEVLMALIRDGDKFACGIDQFGVSNLVGMADRYRSPYREAFARSVGDTFTPASQTSLTKGSPFYLADKLTKPLLIAQGSNDPRVRKIDTDLLMRELRDRNAPVIYTVFADDGHGLGQAGNRLALAAITEAFLAKHLGGSAEPFGNALRGVNLDVRDGADLLPGLRI
;
A
#
# COMPACT_ATOMS: atom_id res chain seq x y z
N MET A 1 15.83 -16.58 10.62
CA MET A 1 16.31 -16.90 9.29
C MET A 1 17.25 -15.84 8.76
N THR A 2 16.93 -14.59 8.69
CA THR A 2 17.88 -13.53 8.36
C THR A 2 18.44 -12.90 9.62
N GLN A 3 19.68 -12.37 9.58
CA GLN A 3 20.24 -11.59 10.69
C GLN A 3 19.83 -10.12 10.63
N LEU A 4 18.89 -9.76 9.75
CA LEU A 4 18.29 -8.43 9.67
C LEU A 4 17.41 -8.20 10.91
N ARG A 5 18.04 -7.80 12.01
CA ARG A 5 17.38 -7.65 13.32
C ARG A 5 16.51 -6.40 13.39
N ASP A 6 16.85 -5.36 12.66
CA ASP A 6 16.32 -4.01 12.88
C ASP A 6 15.34 -3.56 11.79
N ARG A 7 15.53 -4.03 10.57
CA ARG A 7 14.60 -3.81 9.45
C ARG A 7 14.00 -5.14 9.04
N GLY A 8 12.70 -5.28 9.12
CA GLY A 8 12.02 -6.43 8.54
C GLY A 8 12.34 -6.59 7.05
N ILE A 9 12.19 -7.81 6.52
CA ILE A 9 12.18 -8.04 5.08
C ILE A 9 11.07 -7.17 4.50
N ARG A 10 11.42 -6.23 3.64
CA ARG A 10 10.49 -5.40 2.89
C ARG A 10 10.56 -5.86 1.44
N GLY A 11 9.44 -6.20 0.88
CA GLY A 11 9.35 -6.65 -0.50
C GLY A 11 8.94 -8.11 -0.63
N PRO A 12 8.68 -8.55 -1.85
CA PRO A 12 8.29 -9.91 -2.08
C PRO A 12 9.39 -10.86 -1.63
N PHE A 13 9.01 -11.87 -0.90
CA PHE A 13 9.86 -13.03 -0.66
C PHE A 13 9.24 -14.24 -1.36
N ARG A 14 10.09 -15.06 -1.96
CA ARG A 14 9.65 -16.21 -2.74
C ARG A 14 10.60 -17.38 -2.55
N ALA A 15 10.07 -18.58 -2.30
CA ALA A 15 10.86 -19.80 -2.38
C ALA A 15 11.13 -20.16 -3.84
N ASN A 16 12.30 -20.73 -4.13
CA ASN A 16 12.53 -21.38 -5.41
C ASN A 16 11.69 -22.67 -5.51
N ALA A 17 11.45 -23.16 -6.72
CA ALA A 17 10.59 -24.34 -6.91
C ALA A 17 11.17 -25.61 -6.27
N ALA A 18 12.50 -25.71 -6.13
CA ALA A 18 13.15 -26.80 -5.39
C ALA A 18 12.91 -26.73 -3.86
N GLY A 19 12.37 -25.62 -3.31
CA GLY A 19 12.14 -25.45 -1.88
C GLY A 19 13.41 -25.36 -1.03
N THR A 20 14.55 -25.04 -1.63
CA THR A 20 15.87 -25.01 -0.96
C THR A 20 16.32 -23.60 -0.60
N HIS A 21 15.84 -22.59 -1.31
CA HIS A 21 16.22 -21.19 -1.15
C HIS A 21 15.01 -20.27 -1.05
N ILE A 22 15.16 -19.19 -0.29
CA ILE A 22 14.18 -18.09 -0.24
C ILE A 22 14.86 -16.84 -0.77
N VAL A 23 14.27 -16.25 -1.81
CA VAL A 23 14.64 -14.94 -2.36
C VAL A 23 13.89 -13.84 -1.61
N TYR A 24 14.57 -12.75 -1.27
CA TYR A 24 13.96 -11.59 -0.61
C TYR A 24 14.62 -10.29 -1.05
N GLY A 25 13.88 -9.19 -0.96
CA GLY A 25 14.38 -7.83 -1.18
C GLY A 25 14.66 -7.11 0.14
N ALA A 26 15.69 -6.27 0.15
CA ALA A 26 16.01 -5.36 1.24
C ALA A 26 16.50 -4.02 0.67
N ASP A 27 16.22 -2.93 1.37
CA ASP A 27 16.80 -1.60 1.11
C ASP A 27 17.80 -1.22 2.20
N ASP A 28 18.55 -0.15 2.00
CA ASP A 28 19.49 0.36 3.01
C ASP A 28 18.94 1.65 3.61
N ASN A 29 18.70 1.62 4.93
CA ASN A 29 18.26 2.77 5.71
C ASN A 29 17.05 3.54 5.13
N GLY A 30 16.13 2.84 4.43
CA GLY A 30 14.91 3.43 3.86
C GLY A 30 15.10 4.21 2.58
N ASP A 31 16.21 3.99 1.85
CA ASP A 31 16.50 4.65 0.59
C ASP A 31 15.69 4.11 -0.60
N GLU A 32 14.90 3.06 -0.38
CA GLU A 32 14.10 2.35 -1.39
C GLU A 32 14.90 1.84 -2.59
N SER A 33 16.22 1.73 -2.45
CA SER A 33 17.10 1.08 -3.44
C SER A 33 17.13 -0.42 -3.17
N TRP A 34 16.23 -1.13 -3.81
CA TRP A 34 16.02 -2.56 -3.54
C TRP A 34 17.18 -3.42 -4.04
N ARG A 35 17.75 -4.22 -3.15
CA ARG A 35 18.72 -5.26 -3.42
C ARG A 35 18.09 -6.62 -3.13
N TYR A 36 18.35 -7.59 -3.98
CA TYR A 36 17.81 -8.92 -3.82
C TYR A 36 18.89 -9.90 -3.37
N TYR A 37 18.47 -10.77 -2.49
CA TYR A 37 19.30 -11.80 -1.87
C TYR A 37 18.57 -13.13 -1.93
N SER A 38 19.35 -14.21 -1.97
CA SER A 38 18.89 -15.58 -1.76
C SER A 38 19.47 -16.12 -0.46
N ILE A 39 18.64 -16.81 0.33
CA ILE A 39 19.09 -17.52 1.53
C ILE A 39 18.81 -19.01 1.40
N GLU A 40 19.85 -19.84 1.54
CA GLU A 40 19.69 -21.28 1.60
C GLU A 40 19.04 -21.69 2.93
N ILE A 41 17.96 -22.46 2.88
CA ILE A 41 17.17 -22.82 4.08
C ILE A 41 17.97 -23.70 5.03
N ALA A 42 18.74 -24.64 4.50
CA ALA A 42 19.50 -25.62 5.30
C ALA A 42 20.67 -24.97 6.06
N THR A 43 21.50 -24.20 5.37
CA THR A 43 22.75 -23.64 5.92
C THR A 43 22.59 -22.20 6.43
N ARG A 44 21.51 -21.52 6.02
CA ARG A 44 21.27 -20.07 6.23
C ARG A 44 22.31 -19.18 5.56
N LYS A 45 23.07 -19.70 4.60
CA LYS A 45 24.00 -18.91 3.80
C LYS A 45 23.22 -17.98 2.89
N THR A 46 23.62 -16.71 2.88
CA THR A 46 23.01 -15.67 2.04
C THR A 46 23.91 -15.39 0.84
N ILE A 47 23.30 -15.25 -0.33
CA ILE A 47 23.93 -14.95 -1.61
C ILE A 47 23.31 -13.67 -2.15
N PRO A 48 24.09 -12.62 -2.52
CA PRO A 48 23.58 -11.48 -3.23
C PRO A 48 23.18 -11.86 -4.67
N LEU A 49 22.00 -11.42 -5.11
CA LEU A 49 21.49 -11.66 -6.47
C LEU A 49 21.59 -10.42 -7.36
N THR A 50 21.66 -9.23 -6.77
CA THR A 50 21.86 -7.97 -7.46
C THR A 50 23.08 -7.27 -6.91
N SER A 51 23.73 -6.41 -7.73
CA SER A 51 24.90 -5.64 -7.30
C SER A 51 24.57 -4.62 -6.20
N ASP A 52 25.60 -4.19 -5.44
CA ASP A 52 25.48 -3.16 -4.38
C ASP A 52 25.27 -1.74 -4.93
N LEU A 53 25.21 -1.57 -6.24
CA LEU A 53 24.93 -0.27 -6.86
C LEU A 53 23.50 0.14 -6.53
N ARG A 54 23.25 1.46 -6.38
CA ARG A 54 21.91 2.01 -6.23
C ARG A 54 21.11 1.80 -7.51
N LEU A 55 20.53 0.62 -7.64
CA LEU A 55 19.76 0.16 -8.79
C LEU A 55 18.28 0.16 -8.48
N ARG A 56 17.49 0.32 -9.53
CA ARG A 56 16.10 -0.11 -9.50
C ARG A 56 16.08 -1.58 -9.91
N ALA A 57 15.65 -2.44 -9.01
CA ALA A 57 15.54 -3.87 -9.28
C ALA A 57 14.17 -4.39 -8.85
N ALA A 58 13.67 -5.40 -9.55
CA ALA A 58 12.41 -6.09 -9.24
C ALA A 58 12.50 -7.57 -9.63
N LEU A 59 11.94 -8.45 -8.81
CA LEU A 59 11.65 -9.84 -9.21
C LEU A 59 10.40 -9.81 -10.09
N VAL A 60 10.53 -10.21 -11.36
CA VAL A 60 9.47 -10.13 -12.37
C VAL A 60 9.01 -11.48 -12.89
N GLY A 61 9.75 -12.56 -12.62
CA GLY A 61 9.35 -13.91 -13.02
C GLY A 61 9.88 -15.00 -12.12
N TYR A 62 9.03 -15.97 -11.83
CA TYR A 62 9.36 -17.24 -11.21
C TYR A 62 8.53 -18.34 -11.85
N SER A 63 8.99 -19.58 -11.77
CA SER A 63 8.30 -20.72 -12.38
C SER A 63 8.36 -21.93 -11.47
N ALA A 64 7.28 -22.67 -11.37
CA ALA A 64 7.24 -23.96 -10.70
C ALA A 64 8.03 -25.05 -11.46
N ASP A 65 8.20 -24.87 -12.76
CA ASP A 65 8.89 -25.83 -13.64
C ASP A 65 10.41 -25.62 -13.68
N ASN A 66 10.89 -24.47 -13.19
CA ASN A 66 12.32 -24.17 -13.10
C ASN A 66 12.76 -24.16 -11.64
N ALA A 67 13.61 -25.14 -11.27
CA ALA A 67 13.97 -25.38 -9.87
C ALA A 67 14.70 -24.20 -9.22
N ASN A 68 15.59 -23.53 -9.95
CA ASN A 68 16.57 -22.63 -9.36
C ASN A 68 16.64 -21.23 -10.00
N GLU A 69 16.09 -21.04 -11.19
CA GLU A 69 16.19 -19.76 -11.87
C GLU A 69 14.96 -18.88 -11.66
N MET A 70 15.19 -17.59 -11.53
CA MET A 70 14.17 -16.54 -11.50
C MET A 70 14.59 -15.40 -12.43
N VAL A 71 13.62 -14.60 -12.88
CA VAL A 71 13.90 -13.44 -13.73
C VAL A 71 13.77 -12.15 -12.92
N PHE A 72 14.82 -11.36 -12.99
CA PHE A 72 14.90 -10.05 -12.38
C PHE A 72 14.99 -8.98 -13.45
N ALA A 73 14.34 -7.86 -13.20
CA ALA A 73 14.49 -6.65 -14.00
C ALA A 73 15.36 -5.65 -13.23
N HIS A 74 16.44 -5.13 -13.81
CA HIS A 74 17.22 -4.06 -13.20
C HIS A 74 17.89 -3.13 -14.22
N ASN A 75 18.29 -1.92 -13.77
CA ASN A 75 18.76 -0.84 -14.64
C ASN A 75 20.28 -0.63 -14.58
N GLU A 76 21.07 -1.70 -14.44
CA GLU A 76 22.53 -1.61 -14.35
C GLU A 76 23.15 -1.12 -15.66
N ARG A 77 22.73 -1.68 -16.81
CA ARG A 77 23.22 -1.28 -18.14
C ARG A 77 22.77 0.14 -18.51
N ARG A 78 21.50 0.47 -18.21
CA ARG A 78 20.89 1.79 -18.52
C ARG A 78 20.05 2.27 -17.36
N ARG A 79 20.26 3.51 -16.92
CA ARG A 79 19.54 4.08 -15.77
C ARG A 79 18.05 4.35 -16.02
N ASP A 80 17.64 4.48 -17.27
CA ASP A 80 16.27 4.82 -17.68
C ASP A 80 15.43 3.61 -18.08
N ARG A 81 16.03 2.41 -18.21
CA ARG A 81 15.36 1.17 -18.61
C ARG A 81 15.73 0.01 -17.69
N LEU A 82 14.83 -0.96 -17.58
CA LEU A 82 15.05 -2.20 -16.86
C LEU A 82 15.30 -3.33 -17.86
N ASP A 83 16.49 -3.88 -17.86
CA ASP A 83 16.84 -5.09 -18.59
C ASP A 83 16.39 -6.32 -17.82
N LEU A 84 16.16 -7.44 -18.51
CA LEU A 84 15.82 -8.70 -17.87
C LEU A 84 17.06 -9.59 -17.74
N TYR A 85 17.26 -10.10 -16.53
CA TYR A 85 18.31 -11.04 -16.18
C TYR A 85 17.70 -12.32 -15.62
N ARG A 86 18.15 -13.45 -16.12
CA ARG A 86 17.88 -14.77 -15.54
C ARG A 86 18.97 -15.05 -14.52
N ILE A 87 18.59 -15.30 -13.27
CA ILE A 87 19.52 -15.49 -12.17
C ILE A 87 19.27 -16.85 -11.53
N ASP A 88 20.33 -17.66 -11.43
CA ASP A 88 20.32 -18.86 -10.60
C ASP A 88 20.43 -18.44 -9.13
N VAL A 89 19.35 -18.66 -8.38
CA VAL A 89 19.24 -18.21 -6.98
C VAL A 89 20.08 -19.03 -6.00
N THR A 90 20.66 -20.14 -6.45
CA THR A 90 21.57 -20.99 -5.63
C THR A 90 23.03 -20.57 -5.74
N THR A 91 23.39 -19.91 -6.83
CA THR A 91 24.78 -19.50 -7.11
C THR A 91 24.94 -17.98 -7.22
N GLY A 92 23.87 -17.26 -7.53
CA GLY A 92 23.89 -15.82 -7.83
C GLY A 92 24.36 -15.49 -9.26
N VAL A 93 24.60 -16.51 -10.11
CA VAL A 93 25.03 -16.28 -11.49
C VAL A 93 23.89 -15.68 -12.30
N ALA A 94 24.13 -14.49 -12.86
CA ALA A 94 23.19 -13.73 -13.66
C ALA A 94 23.56 -13.79 -15.15
N THR A 95 22.57 -14.05 -15.99
CA THR A 95 22.69 -14.01 -17.46
C THR A 95 21.70 -12.99 -18.01
N LEU A 96 22.19 -12.08 -18.87
CA LEU A 96 21.33 -11.12 -19.56
C LEU A 96 20.40 -11.89 -20.51
N GLN A 97 19.10 -11.83 -20.24
CA GLN A 97 18.07 -12.48 -21.05
C GLN A 97 17.53 -11.54 -22.13
N TYR A 98 17.35 -10.27 -21.80
CA TYR A 98 16.83 -9.28 -22.73
C TYR A 98 17.38 -7.88 -22.41
N ALA A 99 18.09 -7.29 -23.36
CA ALA A 99 18.52 -5.90 -23.32
C ALA A 99 17.35 -5.00 -23.74
N ASN A 100 16.77 -4.28 -22.80
CA ASN A 100 15.56 -3.50 -23.04
C ASN A 100 15.90 -2.07 -23.48
N ASP A 101 15.74 -1.80 -24.75
CA ASP A 101 15.93 -0.45 -25.30
C ASP A 101 14.60 0.29 -25.56
N ASP A 102 13.47 -0.43 -25.64
CA ASP A 102 12.19 0.09 -26.13
C ASP A 102 11.08 0.19 -25.10
N PHE A 103 10.96 -0.79 -24.20
CA PHE A 103 9.76 -0.96 -23.37
C PHE A 103 9.87 -0.30 -22.00
N GLU A 104 8.77 0.25 -21.51
CA GLU A 104 8.62 0.77 -20.15
C GLU A 104 8.48 -0.37 -19.13
N GLN A 105 7.80 -1.44 -19.56
CA GLN A 105 7.59 -2.64 -18.76
C GLN A 105 7.58 -3.88 -19.65
N ILE A 106 8.11 -4.99 -19.11
CA ILE A 106 8.12 -6.29 -19.78
C ILE A 106 7.60 -7.33 -18.78
N TRP A 107 6.72 -8.20 -19.27
CA TRP A 107 6.23 -9.36 -18.53
C TRP A 107 6.83 -10.63 -19.10
N VAL A 108 7.08 -11.57 -18.20
CA VAL A 108 7.53 -12.91 -18.54
C VAL A 108 6.39 -13.91 -18.34
N ASP A 109 6.39 -14.97 -19.11
CA ASP A 109 5.46 -16.07 -18.95
C ASP A 109 5.93 -17.09 -17.89
N SER A 110 5.14 -18.13 -17.66
CA SER A 110 5.48 -19.20 -16.71
C SER A 110 6.67 -20.07 -17.13
N SER A 111 7.20 -19.90 -18.35
CA SER A 111 8.47 -20.50 -18.79
C SER A 111 9.66 -19.59 -18.55
N LEU A 112 9.45 -18.43 -17.93
CA LEU A 112 10.43 -17.37 -17.71
C LEU A 112 10.88 -16.69 -19.01
N GLU A 113 10.10 -16.82 -20.10
CA GLU A 113 10.38 -16.13 -21.35
C GLU A 113 9.66 -14.78 -21.39
N HIS A 114 10.32 -13.75 -21.91
CA HIS A 114 9.74 -12.43 -22.08
C HIS A 114 8.71 -12.44 -23.23
N ARG A 115 7.45 -12.17 -22.89
CA ARG A 115 6.31 -12.35 -23.79
C ARG A 115 5.58 -11.08 -24.13
N LEU A 116 5.42 -10.17 -23.20
CA LEU A 116 4.63 -8.96 -23.38
C LEU A 116 5.46 -7.74 -23.02
N GLY A 117 5.43 -6.72 -23.87
CA GLY A 117 6.07 -5.43 -23.66
C GLY A 117 5.04 -4.30 -23.71
N LEU A 118 5.20 -3.30 -22.85
CA LEU A 118 4.43 -2.05 -22.85
C LEU A 118 5.34 -0.89 -23.23
N LYS A 119 4.91 -0.05 -24.17
CA LYS A 119 5.49 1.26 -24.42
C LYS A 119 4.40 2.29 -24.71
N SER A 120 4.69 3.55 -24.41
CA SER A 120 3.82 4.66 -24.78
C SER A 120 4.09 5.06 -26.23
N GLU A 121 3.04 5.14 -27.01
CA GLU A 121 3.07 5.71 -28.37
C GLU A 121 2.81 7.23 -28.34
N ALA A 122 2.64 7.81 -29.51
CA ALA A 122 2.34 9.23 -29.65
C ALA A 122 1.17 9.67 -28.75
N LYS A 123 1.34 10.81 -28.06
CA LYS A 123 0.40 11.36 -27.08
C LYS A 123 0.28 10.54 -25.79
N GLY A 124 1.26 9.68 -25.45
CA GLY A 124 1.27 8.90 -24.21
C GLY A 124 0.25 7.75 -24.17
N LYS A 125 -0.26 7.31 -25.31
CA LYS A 125 -1.17 6.17 -25.37
C LYS A 125 -0.40 4.87 -25.13
N PRO A 126 -0.82 4.03 -24.15
CA PRO A 126 -0.18 2.75 -23.90
C PRO A 126 -0.41 1.80 -25.08
N ALA A 127 0.63 1.12 -25.53
CA ALA A 127 0.56 0.08 -26.55
C ALA A 127 1.28 -1.17 -26.07
N PHE A 128 0.61 -2.30 -26.21
CA PHE A 128 1.16 -3.60 -25.88
C PHE A 128 1.75 -4.29 -27.11
N TYR A 129 2.83 -5.00 -26.90
CA TYR A 129 3.55 -5.75 -27.90
C TYR A 129 3.72 -7.18 -27.42
N LEU A 130 3.27 -8.14 -28.20
CA LEU A 130 3.39 -9.56 -27.92
C LEU A 130 4.59 -10.14 -28.68
N ARG A 131 5.40 -10.95 -28.01
CA ARG A 131 6.47 -11.72 -28.62
C ARG A 131 6.01 -13.15 -28.83
N VAL A 132 6.01 -13.59 -30.08
CA VAL A 132 5.82 -15.01 -30.38
C VAL A 132 7.08 -15.79 -30.04
N PRO A 133 6.99 -17.08 -29.62
CA PRO A 133 8.16 -17.89 -29.32
C PRO A 133 9.19 -17.88 -30.45
N GLY A 134 10.46 -17.55 -30.13
CA GLY A 134 11.56 -17.46 -31.08
C GLY A 134 11.52 -16.26 -32.07
N GLY A 135 10.50 -15.37 -31.93
CA GLY A 135 10.32 -14.21 -32.80
C GLY A 135 10.56 -12.87 -32.12
N ASN A 136 10.27 -11.78 -32.83
CA ASN A 136 10.32 -10.42 -32.33
C ASN A 136 8.98 -9.97 -31.74
N PHE A 137 9.00 -8.88 -30.98
CA PHE A 137 7.81 -8.21 -30.51
C PHE A 137 7.00 -7.61 -31.67
N GLN A 138 5.70 -7.84 -31.68
CA GLN A 138 4.75 -7.28 -32.63
C GLN A 138 3.60 -6.59 -31.91
N PRO A 139 3.02 -5.52 -32.47
CA PRO A 139 1.89 -4.85 -31.85
C PRO A 139 0.75 -5.83 -31.54
N LEU A 140 0.30 -5.83 -30.30
CA LEU A 140 -0.84 -6.63 -29.86
C LEU A 140 -2.13 -6.02 -30.43
N ARG A 141 -2.79 -6.73 -31.35
CA ARG A 141 -4.12 -6.38 -31.84
C ARG A 141 -5.15 -7.02 -30.92
N SER A 142 -5.62 -6.27 -29.94
CA SER A 142 -6.54 -6.79 -28.92
C SER A 142 -7.82 -5.97 -28.85
N PRO A 143 -8.96 -6.59 -28.53
CA PRO A 143 -10.21 -5.89 -28.24
C PRO A 143 -10.24 -5.25 -26.85
N LEU A 144 -9.10 -5.10 -26.20
CA LEU A 144 -8.95 -4.52 -24.87
C LEU A 144 -9.02 -2.98 -24.92
N SER A 145 -9.42 -2.37 -23.82
CA SER A 145 -9.38 -0.93 -23.65
C SER A 145 -7.95 -0.40 -23.47
N ASP A 146 -7.76 0.90 -23.64
CA ASP A 146 -6.46 1.56 -23.36
C ASP A 146 -6.06 1.51 -21.86
N ALA A 147 -7.01 1.18 -20.98
CA ALA A 147 -6.81 1.03 -19.55
C ALA A 147 -6.61 -0.44 -19.09
N ALA A 148 -6.51 -1.36 -20.05
CA ALA A 148 -6.29 -2.77 -19.73
C ALA A 148 -4.89 -2.99 -19.14
N THR A 149 -4.82 -3.90 -18.17
CA THR A 149 -3.55 -4.33 -17.58
C THR A 149 -3.46 -5.85 -17.59
N PRO A 150 -2.32 -6.45 -17.96
CA PRO A 150 -2.17 -7.89 -17.94
C PRO A 150 -2.14 -8.38 -16.49
N TYR A 151 -2.86 -9.46 -16.24
CA TYR A 151 -2.83 -10.16 -14.96
C TYR A 151 -1.91 -11.39 -15.02
N ILE A 152 -2.14 -12.28 -15.98
CA ILE A 152 -1.26 -13.41 -16.29
C ILE A 152 -0.99 -13.44 -17.80
N VAL A 153 0.28 -13.57 -18.13
CA VAL A 153 0.76 -13.82 -19.48
C VAL A 153 1.02 -15.31 -19.60
N GLY A 154 0.18 -16.02 -20.37
CA GLY A 154 0.25 -17.47 -20.55
C GLY A 154 1.40 -17.89 -21.50
N ARG A 155 1.72 -19.18 -21.47
CA ARG A 155 2.67 -19.81 -22.43
C ARG A 155 2.10 -19.87 -23.85
N GLU A 156 0.78 -20.05 -23.94
CA GLU A 156 0.02 -20.15 -25.17
C GLU A 156 -0.73 -18.85 -25.43
N ASP A 157 -1.72 -18.87 -26.28
CA ASP A 157 -2.43 -17.67 -26.72
C ASP A 157 -3.47 -17.16 -25.73
N LEU A 158 -3.68 -17.86 -24.62
CA LEU A 158 -4.69 -17.52 -23.62
C LEU A 158 -4.08 -16.70 -22.48
N ASN A 159 -4.54 -15.48 -22.33
CA ASN A 159 -4.08 -14.56 -21.29
C ASN A 159 -5.25 -13.99 -20.52
N TYR A 160 -5.01 -13.66 -19.24
CA TYR A 160 -5.98 -13.00 -18.37
C TYR A 160 -5.58 -11.53 -18.17
N TRP A 161 -6.59 -10.66 -18.32
CA TRP A 161 -6.41 -9.22 -18.21
C TRP A 161 -7.44 -8.62 -17.29
N PHE A 162 -7.06 -7.57 -16.58
CA PHE A 162 -8.01 -6.62 -16.05
C PHE A 162 -8.30 -5.59 -17.13
N ASP A 163 -9.57 -5.48 -17.53
CA ASP A 163 -10.02 -4.51 -18.51
C ASP A 163 -11.11 -3.62 -17.94
N ARG A 164 -11.27 -2.42 -18.46
CA ARG A 164 -12.27 -1.45 -18.00
C ARG A 164 -13.05 -0.88 -19.16
N LYS A 165 -14.37 -0.91 -19.05
CA LYS A 165 -15.24 -0.22 -19.98
C LYS A 165 -15.57 1.17 -19.42
N GLY A 166 -14.97 2.20 -19.98
CA GLY A 166 -15.18 3.59 -19.52
C GLY A 166 -14.61 3.81 -18.12
N ASP A 167 -15.37 4.49 -17.27
CA ASP A 167 -14.98 4.88 -15.92
C ASP A 167 -15.46 3.91 -14.82
N GLY A 168 -15.90 2.71 -15.21
CA GLY A 168 -16.37 1.68 -14.27
C GLY A 168 -15.26 0.98 -13.48
N THR A 169 -15.66 -0.07 -12.77
CA THR A 169 -14.78 -1.04 -12.14
C THR A 169 -14.06 -1.90 -13.16
N ASN A 170 -12.96 -2.53 -12.77
CA ASN A 170 -12.28 -3.49 -13.64
C ASN A 170 -13.13 -4.77 -13.81
N SER A 171 -12.99 -5.39 -14.96
CA SER A 171 -13.46 -6.73 -15.24
C SER A 171 -12.28 -7.67 -15.44
N LEU A 172 -12.38 -8.90 -14.98
CA LEU A 172 -11.48 -9.96 -15.40
C LEU A 172 -11.93 -10.47 -16.76
N VAL A 173 -11.04 -10.42 -17.72
CA VAL A 173 -11.30 -10.90 -19.08
C VAL A 173 -10.25 -11.94 -19.48
N GLU A 174 -10.70 -12.92 -20.21
CA GLU A 174 -9.88 -13.89 -20.89
C GLU A 174 -9.73 -13.46 -22.35
N VAL A 175 -8.51 -13.42 -22.85
CA VAL A 175 -8.20 -13.02 -24.22
C VAL A 175 -7.47 -14.15 -24.92
N GLU A 176 -8.04 -14.59 -26.05
CA GLU A 176 -7.40 -15.49 -27.00
C GLU A 176 -6.77 -14.64 -28.10
N GLU A 177 -5.46 -14.44 -28.02
CA GLU A 177 -4.75 -13.40 -28.78
C GLU A 177 -4.72 -13.66 -30.29
N ARG A 178 -4.59 -14.92 -30.71
CA ARG A 178 -4.53 -15.28 -32.16
C ARG A 178 -5.79 -14.90 -32.91
N VAL A 179 -6.95 -15.04 -32.28
CA VAL A 179 -8.26 -14.78 -32.90
C VAL A 179 -8.89 -13.47 -32.45
N GLY A 180 -8.24 -12.76 -31.52
CA GLY A 180 -8.74 -11.50 -30.98
C GLY A 180 -10.05 -11.63 -30.21
N ARG A 181 -10.34 -12.81 -29.64
CA ARG A 181 -11.56 -13.07 -28.89
C ARG A 181 -11.37 -12.67 -27.44
N LYS A 182 -12.33 -11.90 -26.91
CA LYS A 182 -12.41 -11.52 -25.50
C LYS A 182 -13.66 -12.07 -24.86
N ARG A 183 -13.52 -12.67 -23.69
CA ARG A 183 -14.62 -13.14 -22.84
C ARG A 183 -14.51 -12.49 -21.47
N VAL A 184 -15.57 -11.80 -21.04
CA VAL A 184 -15.66 -11.29 -19.65
C VAL A 184 -15.96 -12.47 -18.75
N LEU A 185 -15.13 -12.70 -17.75
CA LEU A 185 -15.29 -13.74 -16.75
C LEU A 185 -16.05 -13.23 -15.53
N PHE A 186 -15.73 -12.02 -15.07
CA PHE A 186 -16.36 -11.41 -13.91
C PHE A 186 -16.22 -9.89 -13.94
N GLN A 187 -17.21 -9.20 -13.37
CA GLN A 187 -17.19 -7.78 -13.02
C GLN A 187 -18.19 -7.52 -11.90
N ASP A 188 -17.84 -6.70 -10.91
CA ASP A 188 -18.76 -6.18 -9.90
C ASP A 188 -18.91 -4.67 -10.06
N PRO A 189 -20.12 -4.09 -10.02
CA PRO A 189 -20.31 -2.65 -10.21
C PRO A 189 -19.83 -1.79 -9.03
N ARG A 190 -19.63 -2.37 -7.85
CA ARG A 190 -19.29 -1.67 -6.60
C ARG A 190 -17.79 -1.53 -6.38
N ALA A 191 -17.01 -2.58 -6.73
CA ALA A 191 -15.59 -2.63 -6.43
C ALA A 191 -14.79 -3.34 -7.52
N ASP A 192 -13.52 -2.97 -7.62
CA ASP A 192 -12.55 -3.67 -8.45
C ASP A 192 -12.24 -5.07 -7.88
N ILE A 193 -11.90 -6.00 -8.75
CA ILE A 193 -11.37 -7.32 -8.35
C ILE A 193 -10.04 -7.09 -7.65
N SER A 194 -9.91 -7.62 -6.45
CA SER A 194 -8.74 -7.44 -5.57
C SER A 194 -7.83 -8.68 -5.53
N ARG A 195 -8.40 -9.88 -5.65
CA ARG A 195 -7.66 -11.15 -5.58
C ARG A 195 -8.28 -12.18 -6.52
N ILE A 196 -7.47 -13.16 -6.88
CA ILE A 196 -7.87 -14.26 -7.77
C ILE A 196 -7.34 -15.58 -7.20
N LEU A 197 -8.17 -16.62 -7.22
CA LEU A 197 -7.76 -18.01 -6.99
C LEU A 197 -7.81 -18.78 -8.32
N HIS A 198 -6.73 -19.47 -8.63
CA HIS A 198 -6.67 -20.39 -9.76
C HIS A 198 -7.11 -21.78 -9.36
N VAL A 199 -7.67 -22.56 -10.26
CA VAL A 199 -8.01 -23.97 -10.00
C VAL A 199 -6.74 -24.75 -9.64
N THR A 200 -5.69 -24.58 -10.45
CA THR A 200 -4.33 -25.09 -10.22
C THR A 200 -3.33 -23.93 -10.35
N GLU A 201 -2.09 -24.11 -9.87
CA GLU A 201 -1.07 -23.07 -9.98
C GLU A 201 -0.83 -22.70 -11.46
N GLY A 202 -1.01 -21.43 -11.80
CA GLY A 202 -0.91 -20.94 -13.19
C GLY A 202 -1.98 -21.45 -14.16
N GLY A 203 -2.98 -22.18 -13.67
CA GLY A 203 -4.09 -22.73 -14.44
C GLY A 203 -5.27 -21.76 -14.58
N PRO A 204 -6.46 -22.29 -14.98
CA PRO A 204 -7.66 -21.47 -15.13
C PRO A 204 -8.06 -20.75 -13.84
N VAL A 205 -8.72 -19.60 -14.00
CA VAL A 205 -9.28 -18.85 -12.86
C VAL A 205 -10.48 -19.62 -12.30
N GLY A 206 -10.44 -19.95 -11.01
CA GLY A 206 -11.50 -20.60 -10.27
C GLY A 206 -12.44 -19.63 -9.58
N ALA A 207 -11.88 -18.61 -8.91
CA ALA A 207 -12.64 -17.60 -8.18
C ALA A 207 -11.95 -16.23 -8.17
N VAL A 208 -12.74 -15.19 -7.96
CA VAL A 208 -12.29 -13.81 -7.76
C VAL A 208 -12.82 -13.26 -6.45
N CYS A 209 -12.08 -12.36 -5.82
CA CYS A 209 -12.51 -11.62 -4.64
C CYS A 209 -12.64 -10.14 -4.97
N ILE A 210 -13.68 -9.51 -4.43
CA ILE A 210 -13.78 -8.06 -4.35
C ILE A 210 -13.69 -7.64 -2.87
N ASP A 211 -13.10 -6.48 -2.63
CA ASP A 211 -13.09 -5.84 -1.31
C ASP A 211 -13.98 -4.59 -1.39
N TYR A 212 -15.29 -4.74 -1.16
CA TYR A 212 -16.17 -3.58 -1.05
C TYR A 212 -16.21 -3.09 0.40
N LEU A 213 -17.07 -3.67 1.23
CA LEU A 213 -17.07 -3.43 2.69
C LEU A 213 -16.19 -4.46 3.41
N LYS A 214 -16.24 -5.70 2.97
CA LYS A 214 -15.48 -6.85 3.44
C LYS A 214 -15.06 -7.69 2.24
N PRO A 215 -14.15 -8.64 2.39
CA PRO A 215 -13.83 -9.58 1.32
C PRO A 215 -15.07 -10.41 0.91
N GLU A 216 -15.34 -10.46 -0.40
CA GLU A 216 -16.45 -11.23 -0.99
C GLU A 216 -15.89 -12.09 -2.13
N TRP A 217 -15.92 -13.42 -1.98
CA TRP A 217 -15.50 -14.36 -3.01
C TRP A 217 -16.63 -14.75 -3.95
N HIS A 218 -16.32 -14.86 -5.24
CA HIS A 218 -17.23 -15.28 -6.30
C HIS A 218 -16.56 -16.34 -7.16
N ALA A 219 -17.16 -17.54 -7.24
CA ALA A 219 -16.70 -18.57 -8.15
C ALA A 219 -16.94 -18.15 -9.61
N VAL A 220 -15.88 -18.13 -10.40
CA VAL A 220 -15.92 -17.89 -11.85
C VAL A 220 -16.10 -19.21 -12.60
N ASP A 221 -15.43 -20.26 -12.10
CA ASP A 221 -15.65 -21.63 -12.55
C ASP A 221 -16.67 -22.31 -11.62
N PRO A 222 -17.85 -22.69 -12.11
CA PRO A 222 -18.87 -23.38 -11.29
C PRO A 222 -18.36 -24.69 -10.67
N THR A 223 -17.40 -25.35 -11.30
CA THR A 223 -16.82 -26.61 -10.77
C THR A 223 -15.90 -26.37 -9.58
N PHE A 224 -15.39 -25.16 -9.42
CA PHE A 224 -14.55 -24.74 -8.30
C PHE A 224 -15.37 -24.27 -7.08
N ALA A 225 -16.66 -23.95 -7.25
CA ALA A 225 -17.50 -23.42 -6.19
C ALA A 225 -17.57 -24.31 -4.93
N PRO A 226 -17.68 -25.66 -5.00
CA PRO A 226 -17.66 -26.51 -3.81
C PRO A 226 -16.33 -26.43 -3.05
N GLN A 227 -15.20 -26.39 -3.75
CA GLN A 227 -13.88 -26.29 -3.15
C GLN A 227 -13.69 -24.92 -2.47
N LEU A 228 -14.16 -23.83 -3.12
CA LEU A 228 -14.14 -22.49 -2.53
C LEU A 228 -14.91 -22.48 -1.21
N ALA A 229 -16.15 -22.97 -1.19
CA ALA A 229 -16.96 -23.04 0.02
C ALA A 229 -16.31 -23.85 1.15
N GLN A 230 -15.65 -24.97 0.81
CA GLN A 230 -14.89 -25.76 1.78
C GLN A 230 -13.70 -24.98 2.35
N MET A 231 -12.97 -24.24 1.50
CA MET A 231 -11.85 -23.42 1.95
C MET A 231 -12.32 -22.28 2.85
N GLU A 232 -13.40 -21.58 2.49
CA GLU A 232 -13.98 -20.50 3.33
C GLU A 232 -14.45 -21.03 4.69
N ALA A 233 -14.98 -22.23 4.74
CA ALA A 233 -15.43 -22.88 5.99
C ALA A 233 -14.29 -23.50 6.82
N ALA A 234 -13.07 -23.55 6.32
CA ALA A 234 -11.96 -24.28 6.94
C ALA A 234 -11.43 -23.65 8.24
N ALA A 235 -11.68 -22.35 8.46
CA ALA A 235 -11.31 -21.64 9.69
C ALA A 235 -12.20 -20.42 9.94
N ALA A 236 -12.11 -19.86 11.15
CA ALA A 236 -12.81 -18.62 11.50
C ALA A 236 -12.18 -17.41 10.79
N GLY A 237 -13.02 -16.48 10.37
CA GLY A 237 -12.62 -15.28 9.65
C GLY A 237 -12.92 -15.36 8.15
N PHE A 238 -12.30 -14.47 7.39
CA PHE A 238 -12.45 -14.39 5.93
C PHE A 238 -11.19 -14.95 5.26
N LEU A 239 -11.38 -15.90 4.35
CA LEU A 239 -10.32 -16.36 3.46
C LEU A 239 -9.87 -15.18 2.59
N VAL A 240 -8.58 -14.89 2.57
CA VAL A 240 -8.03 -13.80 1.73
C VAL A 240 -6.98 -14.28 0.73
N ASP A 241 -6.37 -15.43 0.96
CA ASP A 241 -5.39 -15.97 0.03
C ASP A 241 -5.24 -17.48 0.17
N ARG A 242 -4.77 -18.09 -0.90
CA ARG A 242 -4.40 -19.50 -0.97
C ARG A 242 -3.09 -19.66 -1.75
N THR A 243 -2.10 -20.29 -1.15
CA THR A 243 -0.85 -20.68 -1.83
C THR A 243 -0.84 -22.21 -1.98
N LEU A 244 -0.83 -22.70 -3.22
CA LEU A 244 -0.75 -24.13 -3.52
C LEU A 244 0.67 -24.66 -3.41
N SER A 245 0.82 -25.93 -3.04
CA SER A 245 2.05 -26.70 -3.26
C SER A 245 2.23 -26.98 -4.76
N ALA A 246 3.48 -27.23 -5.19
CA ALA A 246 3.78 -27.48 -6.60
C ALA A 246 3.01 -28.69 -7.18
N ASP A 247 2.72 -29.69 -6.36
CA ASP A 247 1.93 -30.88 -6.75
C ASP A 247 0.41 -30.66 -6.65
N GLY A 248 -0.03 -29.46 -6.23
CA GLY A 248 -1.45 -29.11 -6.07
C GLY A 248 -2.20 -29.83 -4.96
N LYS A 249 -1.53 -30.71 -4.18
CA LYS A 249 -2.20 -31.54 -3.17
C LYS A 249 -2.45 -30.84 -1.85
N ARG A 250 -1.67 -29.81 -1.54
CA ARG A 250 -1.77 -29.04 -0.31
C ARG A 250 -1.85 -27.56 -0.61
N ALA A 251 -2.42 -26.81 0.31
CA ALA A 251 -2.42 -25.36 0.25
C ALA A 251 -2.15 -24.76 1.63
N ILE A 252 -1.62 -23.54 1.63
CA ILE A 252 -1.70 -22.67 2.79
C ILE A 252 -2.89 -21.74 2.57
N LEU A 253 -3.85 -21.78 3.48
CA LEU A 253 -4.97 -20.84 3.52
C LEU A 253 -4.65 -19.73 4.51
N HIS A 254 -4.89 -18.49 4.10
CA HIS A 254 -4.70 -17.29 4.91
C HIS A 254 -6.06 -16.67 5.24
N PHE A 255 -6.37 -16.58 6.55
CA PHE A 255 -7.60 -15.99 7.05
C PHE A 255 -7.33 -14.71 7.82
N VAL A 256 -8.22 -13.74 7.64
CA VAL A 256 -8.20 -12.48 8.38
C VAL A 256 -9.51 -12.30 9.16
N SER A 257 -9.42 -11.57 10.27
CA SER A 257 -10.53 -11.12 11.08
C SER A 257 -10.22 -9.70 11.55
N ASP A 258 -11.22 -8.96 11.98
CA ASP A 258 -11.04 -7.66 12.61
C ASP A 258 -10.70 -7.77 14.11
N THR A 259 -11.09 -8.88 14.74
CA THR A 259 -10.96 -9.13 16.18
C THR A 259 -9.97 -10.23 16.55
N ALA A 260 -9.19 -10.68 15.59
CA ALA A 260 -8.13 -11.67 15.82
C ALA A 260 -6.95 -11.43 14.85
N PRO A 261 -5.72 -11.79 15.25
CA PRO A 261 -4.59 -11.86 14.33
C PRO A 261 -4.88 -12.77 13.15
N ALA A 262 -4.28 -12.47 12.00
CA ALA A 262 -4.39 -13.33 10.82
C ALA A 262 -3.84 -14.73 11.10
N THR A 263 -4.50 -15.75 10.57
CA THR A 263 -4.15 -17.16 10.78
C THR A 263 -3.83 -17.86 9.47
N PHE A 264 -2.91 -18.83 9.57
CA PHE A 264 -2.44 -19.63 8.45
C PHE A 264 -2.72 -21.10 8.73
N HIS A 265 -3.30 -21.78 7.76
CA HIS A 265 -3.73 -23.17 7.89
C HIS A 265 -3.18 -24.02 6.75
N LEU A 266 -2.63 -25.18 7.07
CA LEU A 266 -2.32 -26.20 6.07
C LEU A 266 -3.62 -26.93 5.69
N TYR A 267 -3.95 -26.89 4.41
CA TYR A 267 -5.15 -27.47 3.83
C TYR A 267 -4.80 -28.65 2.91
N ASP A 268 -5.45 -29.76 3.08
CA ASP A 268 -5.37 -30.90 2.18
C ASP A 268 -6.47 -30.80 1.13
N VAL A 269 -6.07 -30.66 -0.14
CA VAL A 269 -6.99 -30.37 -1.25
C VAL A 269 -7.95 -31.54 -1.53
N ALA A 270 -7.53 -32.78 -1.31
CA ALA A 270 -8.34 -33.96 -1.60
C ALA A 270 -9.41 -34.21 -0.53
N THR A 271 -9.07 -33.96 0.73
CA THR A 271 -9.97 -34.24 1.87
C THR A 271 -10.75 -33.04 2.36
N GLY A 272 -10.31 -31.80 1.98
CA GLY A 272 -10.88 -30.56 2.49
C GLY A 272 -10.54 -30.27 3.96
N GLN A 273 -9.63 -31.03 4.57
CA GLN A 273 -9.25 -30.84 5.96
C GLN A 273 -8.21 -29.73 6.12
N ALA A 274 -8.40 -28.88 7.12
CA ALA A 274 -7.46 -27.83 7.46
C ALA A 274 -6.88 -28.03 8.87
N ARG A 275 -5.59 -27.71 9.03
CA ARG A 275 -4.88 -27.71 10.31
C ARG A 275 -4.18 -26.38 10.52
N ALA A 276 -4.46 -25.73 11.65
CA ALA A 276 -3.79 -24.49 12.00
C ALA A 276 -2.26 -24.65 12.08
N LEU A 277 -1.54 -23.71 11.49
CA LEU A 277 -0.08 -23.64 11.54
C LEU A 277 0.38 -22.60 12.55
N PHE A 278 -0.01 -21.35 12.34
CA PHE A 278 0.36 -20.23 13.22
C PHE A 278 -0.57 -19.04 13.00
N ALA A 279 -0.46 -18.06 13.91
CA ALA A 279 -1.01 -16.72 13.75
C ALA A 279 0.14 -15.71 13.62
N ASP A 280 -0.03 -14.64 12.83
CA ASP A 280 1.02 -13.65 12.56
C ASP A 280 1.46 -12.89 13.83
N ARG A 281 0.51 -12.63 14.74
CA ARG A 281 0.72 -11.91 16.02
C ARG A 281 0.22 -12.73 17.18
N ALA A 282 0.80 -13.92 17.38
CA ALA A 282 0.34 -14.91 18.36
C ALA A 282 0.20 -14.32 19.79
N LYS A 283 0.98 -13.29 20.16
CA LYS A 283 0.90 -12.61 21.46
C LYS A 283 -0.42 -11.84 21.67
N LEU A 284 -1.16 -11.54 20.60
CA LEU A 284 -2.45 -10.85 20.69
C LEU A 284 -3.64 -11.81 20.78
N ARG A 285 -3.41 -13.12 20.82
CA ARG A 285 -4.49 -14.13 20.82
C ARG A 285 -5.48 -13.93 21.99
N ASP A 286 -4.96 -13.58 23.15
CA ASP A 286 -5.72 -13.44 24.38
C ASP A 286 -6.06 -11.97 24.71
N VAL A 287 -5.79 -11.06 23.78
CA VAL A 287 -6.12 -9.64 23.90
C VAL A 287 -7.53 -9.39 23.38
N ALA A 288 -8.35 -8.69 24.19
CA ALA A 288 -9.69 -8.29 23.77
C ALA A 288 -9.63 -7.20 22.69
N LEU A 289 -9.62 -7.60 21.44
CA LEU A 289 -9.63 -6.72 20.28
C LEU A 289 -11.05 -6.21 19.98
N ARG A 290 -11.15 -5.09 19.25
CA ARG A 290 -12.39 -4.40 18.95
C ARG A 290 -12.85 -4.65 17.53
N PRO A 291 -14.16 -4.88 17.29
CA PRO A 291 -14.68 -5.06 15.94
C PRO A 291 -14.55 -3.76 15.13
N MET A 292 -14.28 -3.94 13.84
CA MET A 292 -14.24 -2.88 12.85
C MET A 292 -15.57 -2.87 12.08
N ASP A 293 -16.37 -1.82 12.27
CA ASP A 293 -17.62 -1.62 11.58
C ASP A 293 -17.37 -0.99 10.21
N ALA A 294 -17.85 -1.65 9.14
CA ALA A 294 -17.72 -1.20 7.77
C ALA A 294 -19.02 -0.53 7.32
N GLN A 295 -18.95 0.74 6.92
CA GLN A 295 -20.11 1.55 6.55
C GLN A 295 -19.90 2.21 5.19
N VAL A 296 -21.00 2.49 4.48
CA VAL A 296 -21.02 3.43 3.37
C VAL A 296 -21.67 4.71 3.86
N ILE A 297 -20.95 5.81 3.77
CA ILE A 297 -21.48 7.13 4.05
C ILE A 297 -21.58 7.95 2.76
N ARG A 298 -22.50 8.92 2.73
CA ARG A 298 -22.72 9.76 1.56
C ARG A 298 -21.96 11.07 1.73
N SER A 299 -21.08 11.40 0.77
CA SER A 299 -20.48 12.73 0.70
C SER A 299 -21.53 13.79 0.39
N ARG A 300 -21.24 15.06 0.69
CA ARG A 300 -22.12 16.21 0.43
C ARG A 300 -22.50 16.38 -1.04
N ASP A 301 -21.69 15.88 -1.96
CA ASP A 301 -21.94 15.91 -3.41
C ASP A 301 -22.33 14.54 -3.99
N GLY A 302 -22.67 13.58 -3.12
CA GLY A 302 -23.37 12.36 -3.48
C GLY A 302 -22.50 11.16 -3.84
N LEU A 303 -21.19 11.14 -3.50
CA LEU A 303 -20.35 9.94 -3.61
C LEU A 303 -20.57 8.99 -2.43
N ASP A 304 -20.50 7.70 -2.70
CA ASP A 304 -20.48 6.66 -1.67
C ASP A 304 -19.04 6.49 -1.16
N LEU A 305 -18.82 6.75 0.12
CA LEU A 305 -17.52 6.66 0.78
C LEU A 305 -17.51 5.43 1.68
N THR A 306 -16.73 4.42 1.32
CA THR A 306 -16.49 3.26 2.18
C THR A 306 -15.64 3.67 3.38
N THR A 307 -16.15 3.42 4.58
CA THR A 307 -15.62 3.93 5.83
C THR A 307 -15.53 2.81 6.87
N TYR A 308 -14.49 2.84 7.69
CA TYR A 308 -14.25 1.87 8.76
C TYR A 308 -14.18 2.56 10.10
N LEU A 309 -14.99 2.09 11.06
CA LEU A 309 -15.06 2.63 12.42
C LEU A 309 -14.73 1.54 13.43
N THR A 310 -13.81 1.84 14.36
CA THR A 310 -13.55 0.99 15.54
C THR A 310 -13.81 1.79 16.81
N LEU A 311 -14.64 1.26 17.71
CA LEU A 311 -14.98 1.89 18.98
C LEU A 311 -14.12 1.36 20.13
N PRO A 312 -13.78 2.18 21.13
CA PRO A 312 -12.99 1.74 22.29
C PRO A 312 -13.75 0.74 23.18
N SER A 313 -15.07 0.78 23.16
CA SER A 313 -15.95 -0.20 23.80
C SER A 313 -17.27 -0.30 23.04
N THR A 314 -17.97 -1.42 23.22
CA THR A 314 -19.27 -1.65 22.58
C THR A 314 -20.26 -0.53 22.91
N GLY A 315 -20.80 0.10 21.89
CA GLY A 315 -21.79 1.17 22.04
C GLY A 315 -21.24 2.48 22.60
N ALA A 316 -19.92 2.69 22.62
CA ALA A 316 -19.30 3.94 23.06
C ALA A 316 -19.86 5.15 22.32
N ARG A 317 -20.17 6.23 23.06
CA ARG A 317 -20.69 7.48 22.53
C ARG A 317 -20.02 8.67 23.21
N GLY A 318 -19.93 9.80 22.46
CA GLY A 318 -19.29 11.02 22.95
C GLY A 318 -17.83 10.81 23.36
N VAL A 319 -17.15 9.89 22.69
CA VAL A 319 -15.74 9.56 22.96
C VAL A 319 -14.81 10.40 22.10
N PRO A 320 -13.54 10.58 22.50
CA PRO A 320 -12.55 11.20 21.64
C PRO A 320 -12.41 10.41 20.34
N LEU A 321 -12.25 11.13 19.22
CA LEU A 321 -12.11 10.54 17.88
C LEU A 321 -10.74 10.81 17.29
N VAL A 322 -10.13 9.79 16.69
CA VAL A 322 -8.97 9.93 15.80
C VAL A 322 -9.40 9.57 14.38
N ILE A 323 -9.29 10.52 13.47
CA ILE A 323 -9.44 10.25 12.03
C ILE A 323 -8.07 9.80 11.52
N ASN A 324 -8.00 8.59 10.99
CA ASN A 324 -6.77 8.01 10.42
C ASN A 324 -6.86 8.03 8.90
N VAL A 325 -6.03 8.84 8.25
CA VAL A 325 -6.08 9.09 6.81
C VAL A 325 -4.96 8.30 6.12
N HIS A 326 -5.34 7.42 5.17
CA HIS A 326 -4.35 6.65 4.42
C HIS A 326 -3.52 7.51 3.48
N GLY A 327 -2.31 7.02 3.18
CA GLY A 327 -1.41 7.63 2.19
C GLY A 327 -1.81 7.30 0.75
N GLY A 328 -0.97 7.70 -0.17
CA GLY A 328 -1.16 7.43 -1.60
C GLY A 328 -1.19 8.71 -2.43
N PRO A 329 -2.34 9.32 -2.79
CA PRO A 329 -3.74 9.02 -2.40
C PRO A 329 -4.36 7.78 -3.07
N HIS A 330 -3.75 7.26 -4.12
CA HIS A 330 -4.21 6.08 -4.85
C HIS A 330 -3.85 4.79 -4.09
N ALA A 331 -4.40 4.66 -2.88
CA ALA A 331 -4.39 3.50 -2.01
C ALA A 331 -5.80 3.30 -1.45
N ARG A 332 -5.97 2.48 -0.44
CA ARG A 332 -7.23 2.33 0.26
C ARG A 332 -7.03 1.76 1.65
N ASP A 333 -7.95 2.05 2.56
CA ASP A 333 -8.19 1.27 3.76
C ASP A 333 -9.07 0.05 3.43
N ALA A 334 -8.92 -1.02 4.18
CA ALA A 334 -9.67 -2.27 4.03
C ALA A 334 -10.14 -2.78 5.39
N TRP A 335 -11.23 -3.56 5.38
CA TRP A 335 -11.72 -4.21 6.58
C TRP A 335 -10.77 -5.32 7.04
N GLY A 336 -10.61 -5.44 8.35
CA GLY A 336 -9.85 -6.50 8.98
C GLY A 336 -9.07 -6.01 10.21
N PHE A 337 -8.09 -6.80 10.64
CA PHE A 337 -7.21 -6.41 11.73
C PHE A 337 -6.31 -5.26 11.29
N ASP A 338 -6.55 -4.10 11.84
CA ASP A 338 -5.69 -2.92 11.69
C ASP A 338 -5.01 -2.58 13.02
N THR A 339 -3.67 -2.52 13.00
CA THR A 339 -2.88 -2.27 14.21
C THR A 339 -3.16 -0.89 14.81
N THR A 340 -3.35 0.14 13.97
CA THR A 340 -3.62 1.51 14.40
C THR A 340 -4.99 1.61 15.03
N HIS A 341 -6.02 1.02 14.40
CA HIS A 341 -7.36 0.96 14.95
C HIS A 341 -7.39 0.24 16.30
N GLN A 342 -6.76 -0.93 16.41
CA GLN A 342 -6.75 -1.70 17.65
C GLN A 342 -5.98 -0.99 18.78
N TRP A 343 -4.83 -0.43 18.44
CA TRP A 343 -4.00 0.31 19.38
C TRP A 343 -4.73 1.52 19.93
N LEU A 344 -5.25 2.39 19.07
CA LEU A 344 -5.93 3.63 19.50
C LEU A 344 -7.26 3.35 20.20
N ALA A 345 -8.01 2.33 19.77
CA ALA A 345 -9.23 1.91 20.46
C ALA A 345 -8.92 1.41 21.88
N ASN A 346 -7.82 0.69 22.07
CA ASN A 346 -7.34 0.27 23.39
C ASN A 346 -6.99 1.47 24.29
N ARG A 347 -6.57 2.59 23.71
CA ARG A 347 -6.25 3.85 24.43
C ARG A 347 -7.48 4.71 24.73
N GLY A 348 -8.66 4.30 24.29
CA GLY A 348 -9.93 4.97 24.62
C GLY A 348 -10.49 5.84 23.49
N TYR A 349 -9.94 5.77 22.29
CA TYR A 349 -10.38 6.56 21.13
C TYR A 349 -11.33 5.76 20.22
N ALA A 350 -12.34 6.40 19.65
CA ALA A 350 -12.92 5.92 18.42
C ALA A 350 -11.93 6.21 17.27
N VAL A 351 -11.82 5.29 16.33
CA VAL A 351 -10.92 5.42 15.18
C VAL A 351 -11.73 5.31 13.91
N LEU A 352 -11.61 6.32 13.03
CA LEU A 352 -12.35 6.42 11.78
C LEU A 352 -11.38 6.51 10.61
N SER A 353 -11.46 5.55 9.68
CA SER A 353 -10.79 5.62 8.38
C SER A 353 -11.82 5.75 7.28
N VAL A 354 -11.57 6.63 6.30
CA VAL A 354 -12.45 6.87 5.17
C VAL A 354 -11.69 6.73 3.85
N ASN A 355 -12.25 5.94 2.94
CA ASN A 355 -11.80 5.91 1.56
C ASN A 355 -12.41 7.13 0.84
N PHE A 356 -11.68 8.24 0.86
CA PHE A 356 -12.03 9.48 0.16
C PHE A 356 -11.87 9.32 -1.35
N ARG A 357 -12.50 10.20 -2.14
CA ARG A 357 -12.30 10.19 -3.62
C ARG A 357 -10.83 10.17 -4.00
N GLY A 358 -10.47 9.42 -5.01
CA GLY A 358 -9.07 9.15 -5.35
C GLY A 358 -8.55 7.83 -4.79
N SER A 359 -9.19 7.23 -3.78
CA SER A 359 -8.86 5.89 -3.30
C SER A 359 -9.12 4.85 -4.38
N THR A 360 -8.27 3.78 -4.40
CA THR A 360 -8.36 2.69 -5.37
C THR A 360 -9.35 1.61 -4.94
N GLY A 361 -9.75 0.76 -5.90
CA GLY A 361 -10.61 -0.39 -5.63
C GLY A 361 -12.11 -0.12 -5.77
N PHE A 362 -12.51 1.11 -6.12
CA PHE A 362 -13.91 1.52 -6.30
C PHE A 362 -14.21 1.98 -7.74
N GLY A 363 -13.39 1.51 -8.68
CA GLY A 363 -13.49 1.86 -10.09
C GLY A 363 -12.79 3.16 -10.47
N SER A 364 -12.58 3.35 -11.77
CA SER A 364 -11.83 4.48 -12.33
C SER A 364 -12.52 5.82 -12.09
N LYS A 365 -13.87 5.86 -12.07
CA LYS A 365 -14.63 7.09 -11.78
C LYS A 365 -14.30 7.65 -10.41
N PHE A 366 -14.17 6.77 -9.41
CA PHE A 366 -13.86 7.17 -8.03
C PHE A 366 -12.42 7.69 -7.90
N VAL A 367 -11.48 7.03 -8.59
CA VAL A 367 -10.07 7.48 -8.67
C VAL A 367 -9.98 8.85 -9.35
N LYS A 368 -10.58 9.01 -10.52
CA LYS A 368 -10.58 10.27 -11.28
C LYS A 368 -11.27 11.42 -10.56
N ALA A 369 -12.26 11.13 -9.71
CA ALA A 369 -12.91 12.15 -8.90
C ALA A 369 -11.95 12.86 -7.92
N GLY A 370 -10.80 12.24 -7.62
CA GLY A 370 -9.72 12.81 -6.82
C GLY A 370 -8.68 13.62 -7.61
N GLU A 371 -8.66 13.53 -8.96
CA GLU A 371 -7.69 14.25 -9.77
C GLU A 371 -7.85 15.77 -9.62
N GLY A 372 -6.75 16.45 -9.31
CA GLY A 372 -6.74 17.90 -9.03
C GLY A 372 -7.52 18.31 -7.78
N GLN A 373 -7.84 17.38 -6.87
CA GLN A 373 -8.66 17.66 -5.68
C GLN A 373 -7.89 17.61 -4.35
N TRP A 374 -6.56 17.62 -4.40
CA TRP A 374 -5.75 17.68 -3.19
C TRP A 374 -6.06 18.94 -2.38
N GLY A 375 -6.33 18.76 -1.08
CA GLY A 375 -6.74 19.84 -0.18
C GLY A 375 -8.07 20.51 -0.56
N ALA A 376 -8.86 19.91 -1.44
CA ALA A 376 -10.17 20.40 -1.88
C ALA A 376 -11.26 19.36 -1.57
N LYS A 377 -11.88 18.73 -2.57
CA LYS A 377 -12.97 17.77 -2.36
C LYS A 377 -12.53 16.47 -1.66
N MET A 378 -11.25 16.08 -1.78
CA MET A 378 -10.73 14.95 -1.03
C MET A 378 -10.75 15.23 0.49
N HIS A 379 -10.40 16.44 0.89
CA HIS A 379 -10.57 16.93 2.25
C HIS A 379 -12.04 16.98 2.66
N ASP A 380 -12.91 17.48 1.77
CA ASP A 380 -14.36 17.58 2.06
C ASP A 380 -14.97 16.20 2.38
N ASP A 381 -14.52 15.12 1.73
CA ASP A 381 -14.97 13.76 2.02
C ASP A 381 -14.59 13.33 3.46
N ILE A 382 -13.40 13.71 3.93
CA ILE A 382 -12.94 13.42 5.30
C ILE A 382 -13.77 14.22 6.31
N MET A 383 -14.09 15.48 5.99
CA MET A 383 -14.96 16.32 6.82
C MET A 383 -16.40 15.81 6.86
N ASP A 384 -16.90 15.22 5.78
CA ASP A 384 -18.22 14.58 5.74
C ASP A 384 -18.24 13.32 6.65
N ALA A 385 -17.14 12.56 6.67
CA ALA A 385 -17.00 11.43 7.59
C ALA A 385 -16.95 11.88 9.07
N LEU A 386 -16.26 12.98 9.37
CA LEU A 386 -16.29 13.59 10.72
C LEU A 386 -17.72 14.01 11.10
N ALA A 387 -18.40 14.74 10.21
CA ALA A 387 -19.77 15.19 10.45
C ALA A 387 -20.72 14.01 10.69
N TRP A 388 -20.56 12.92 9.94
CA TRP A 388 -21.32 11.69 10.14
C TRP A 388 -21.07 11.07 11.53
N ALA A 389 -19.81 10.97 11.97
CA ALA A 389 -19.48 10.41 13.28
C ALA A 389 -20.02 11.24 14.44
N VAL A 390 -19.98 12.57 14.32
CA VAL A 390 -20.56 13.51 15.29
C VAL A 390 -22.09 13.40 15.31
N ALA A 391 -22.74 13.41 14.14
CA ALA A 391 -24.21 13.33 14.03
C ALA A 391 -24.75 12.00 14.60
N ARG A 392 -23.99 10.91 14.53
CA ARG A 392 -24.33 9.63 15.16
C ARG A 392 -24.09 9.61 16.67
N GLY A 393 -23.52 10.68 17.23
CA GLY A 393 -23.16 10.78 18.63
C GLY A 393 -22.00 9.87 19.04
N VAL A 394 -21.21 9.38 18.09
CA VAL A 394 -20.00 8.59 18.35
C VAL A 394 -18.89 9.50 18.87
N ALA A 395 -18.59 10.56 18.13
CA ALA A 395 -17.51 11.48 18.42
C ALA A 395 -17.97 12.63 19.31
N ASP A 396 -17.12 12.99 20.30
CA ASP A 396 -17.17 14.28 20.97
C ASP A 396 -16.54 15.34 20.05
N PRO A 397 -17.29 16.32 19.54
CA PRO A 397 -16.78 17.30 18.59
C PRO A 397 -15.67 18.20 19.16
N ALA A 398 -15.51 18.27 20.49
CA ALA A 398 -14.45 19.02 21.15
C ALA A 398 -13.13 18.23 21.25
N ARG A 399 -13.16 16.91 21.02
CA ARG A 399 -12.03 16.01 21.20
C ARG A 399 -11.77 15.17 19.94
N VAL A 400 -11.42 15.84 18.84
CA VAL A 400 -11.10 15.22 17.56
C VAL A 400 -9.64 15.48 17.19
N ALA A 401 -8.92 14.43 16.84
CA ALA A 401 -7.60 14.52 16.18
C ALA A 401 -7.65 13.95 14.78
N ILE A 402 -6.72 14.39 13.95
CA ILE A 402 -6.47 13.83 12.63
C ILE A 402 -5.03 13.35 12.55
N MET A 403 -4.80 12.15 12.03
CA MET A 403 -3.46 11.60 11.79
C MET A 403 -3.38 10.93 10.42
N GLY A 404 -2.19 10.88 9.86
CA GLY A 404 -1.99 10.22 8.59
C GLY A 404 -0.54 10.24 8.12
N SER A 405 -0.26 9.40 7.12
CA SER A 405 1.08 9.25 6.55
C SER A 405 1.12 9.64 5.08
N SER A 406 2.22 10.26 4.63
CA SER A 406 2.42 10.62 3.22
C SER A 406 1.32 11.59 2.74
N TYR A 407 0.47 11.19 1.77
CA TYR A 407 -0.72 11.99 1.44
C TYR A 407 -1.59 12.25 2.68
N GLY A 408 -1.78 11.24 3.55
CA GLY A 408 -2.52 11.42 4.80
C GLY A 408 -1.90 12.46 5.72
N GLY A 409 -0.56 12.57 5.76
CA GLY A 409 0.15 13.62 6.48
C GLY A 409 -0.07 15.02 5.86
N TYR A 410 -0.05 15.12 4.54
CA TYR A 410 -0.48 16.33 3.83
C TYR A 410 -1.90 16.75 4.24
N GLU A 411 -2.80 15.76 4.29
CA GLU A 411 -4.20 16.02 4.66
C GLU A 411 -4.34 16.49 6.11
N VAL A 412 -3.51 15.97 7.04
CA VAL A 412 -3.43 16.50 8.41
C VAL A 412 -3.11 17.99 8.41
N LEU A 413 -2.07 18.39 7.68
CA LEU A 413 -1.67 19.80 7.59
C LEU A 413 -2.79 20.66 6.98
N MET A 414 -3.41 20.20 5.90
CA MET A 414 -4.52 20.91 5.25
C MET A 414 -5.77 20.98 6.12
N ALA A 415 -6.09 19.95 6.88
CA ALA A 415 -7.21 19.95 7.80
C ALA A 415 -7.03 20.99 8.92
N LEU A 416 -5.84 21.08 9.49
CA LEU A 416 -5.54 22.10 10.50
C LEU A 416 -5.52 23.52 9.93
N ILE A 417 -5.20 23.69 8.64
CA ILE A 417 -5.23 24.97 7.93
C ILE A 417 -6.67 25.40 7.60
N ARG A 418 -7.50 24.49 7.10
CA ARG A 418 -8.83 24.80 6.57
C ARG A 418 -9.92 24.77 7.63
N ASP A 419 -9.87 23.77 8.49
CA ASP A 419 -10.90 23.47 9.49
C ASP A 419 -10.30 23.24 10.89
N GLY A 420 -9.25 23.99 11.22
CA GLY A 420 -8.50 23.81 12.47
C GLY A 420 -9.34 23.96 13.74
N ASP A 421 -10.47 24.68 13.71
CA ASP A 421 -11.42 24.80 14.81
C ASP A 421 -12.08 23.46 15.18
N LYS A 422 -12.16 22.52 14.26
CA LYS A 422 -12.75 21.17 14.45
C LYS A 422 -11.78 20.17 15.04
N PHE A 423 -10.50 20.51 15.14
CA PHE A 423 -9.46 19.61 15.63
C PHE A 423 -8.78 20.13 16.89
N ALA A 424 -8.58 19.25 17.85
CA ALA A 424 -7.77 19.53 19.03
C ALA A 424 -6.27 19.46 18.72
N CYS A 425 -5.86 18.55 17.84
CA CYS A 425 -4.47 18.36 17.41
C CYS A 425 -4.37 17.56 16.09
N GLY A 426 -3.15 17.52 15.51
CA GLY A 426 -2.82 16.70 14.34
C GLY A 426 -1.52 15.94 14.48
N ILE A 427 -1.40 14.81 13.78
CA ILE A 427 -0.18 14.00 13.71
C ILE A 427 0.17 13.77 12.23
N ASP A 428 1.16 14.46 11.76
CA ASP A 428 1.72 14.34 10.41
C ASP A 428 2.90 13.36 10.40
N GLN A 429 2.78 12.28 9.65
CA GLN A 429 3.85 11.31 9.43
C GLN A 429 4.31 11.39 7.98
N PHE A 430 5.49 11.96 7.75
CA PHE A 430 6.11 12.05 6.41
C PHE A 430 5.23 12.79 5.38
N GLY A 431 4.46 13.79 5.80
CA GLY A 431 3.48 14.47 4.96
C GLY A 431 4.09 15.44 3.97
N VAL A 432 3.46 15.59 2.81
CA VAL A 432 3.88 16.55 1.79
C VAL A 432 3.53 17.97 2.24
N SER A 433 4.53 18.80 2.44
CA SER A 433 4.33 20.21 2.83
C SER A 433 4.37 21.19 1.65
N ASN A 434 5.03 20.82 0.53
CA ASN A 434 5.30 21.72 -0.60
C ASN A 434 5.04 21.03 -1.95
N LEU A 435 3.86 21.25 -2.51
CA LEU A 435 3.45 20.68 -3.80
C LEU A 435 4.24 21.27 -4.97
N VAL A 436 4.59 22.55 -4.91
CA VAL A 436 5.39 23.21 -5.96
C VAL A 436 6.77 22.56 -6.04
N GLY A 437 7.47 22.47 -4.92
CA GLY A 437 8.78 21.81 -4.86
C GLY A 437 8.72 20.32 -5.23
N MET A 438 7.62 19.64 -4.96
CA MET A 438 7.40 18.25 -5.36
C MET A 438 7.20 18.13 -6.88
N ALA A 439 6.38 18.98 -7.50
CA ALA A 439 6.14 19.00 -8.95
C ALA A 439 7.42 19.23 -9.75
N ASP A 440 8.29 20.14 -9.30
CA ASP A 440 9.55 20.46 -9.97
C ASP A 440 10.57 19.31 -9.94
N ARG A 441 10.47 18.41 -8.97
CA ARG A 441 11.37 17.27 -8.83
C ARG A 441 11.04 16.07 -9.69
N TYR A 442 9.77 15.89 -10.04
CA TYR A 442 9.37 14.75 -10.84
C TYR A 442 9.87 14.83 -12.28
N ARG A 443 10.37 13.71 -12.79
CA ARG A 443 10.81 13.51 -14.18
C ARG A 443 9.81 12.62 -14.90
N SER A 444 9.74 12.74 -16.22
CA SER A 444 8.92 11.83 -17.04
C SER A 444 9.31 10.36 -16.78
N PRO A 445 8.35 9.41 -16.66
CA PRO A 445 6.90 9.56 -16.86
C PRO A 445 6.12 10.01 -15.60
N TYR A 446 6.73 10.02 -14.43
CA TYR A 446 6.07 10.36 -13.14
C TYR A 446 5.55 11.81 -13.12
N ARG A 447 6.20 12.71 -13.83
CA ARG A 447 5.78 14.10 -13.94
C ARG A 447 4.41 14.27 -14.56
N GLU A 448 4.10 13.51 -15.61
CA GLU A 448 2.80 13.57 -16.28
C GLU A 448 1.68 12.99 -15.40
N ALA A 449 1.96 11.91 -14.69
CA ALA A 449 1.03 11.33 -13.73
C ALA A 449 0.75 12.30 -12.57
N PHE A 450 1.77 12.97 -12.06
CA PHE A 450 1.64 13.99 -11.02
C PHE A 450 0.85 15.22 -11.54
N ALA A 451 1.15 15.67 -12.75
CA ALA A 451 0.44 16.79 -13.37
C ALA A 451 -1.07 16.53 -13.52
N ARG A 452 -1.48 15.31 -13.86
CA ARG A 452 -2.90 14.91 -13.90
C ARG A 452 -3.52 14.83 -12.50
N SER A 453 -2.81 14.24 -11.56
CA SER A 453 -3.34 13.95 -10.22
C SER A 453 -3.37 15.16 -9.30
N VAL A 454 -2.39 16.05 -9.41
CA VAL A 454 -2.15 17.14 -8.45
C VAL A 454 -2.07 18.50 -9.16
N GLY A 455 -1.25 18.58 -10.22
CA GLY A 455 -1.00 19.80 -11.00
C GLY A 455 0.45 19.86 -11.49
N ASP A 456 0.76 20.87 -12.26
CA ASP A 456 2.08 21.14 -12.86
C ASP A 456 2.57 22.56 -12.58
N THR A 457 3.84 22.80 -12.85
CA THR A 457 4.45 24.14 -12.74
C THR A 457 4.57 24.86 -14.10
N PHE A 458 3.96 24.33 -15.17
CA PHE A 458 4.10 24.88 -16.52
C PHE A 458 3.14 26.02 -16.81
N THR A 459 2.00 26.05 -16.15
CA THR A 459 1.00 27.09 -16.34
C THR A 459 0.88 27.95 -15.09
N PRO A 460 0.70 29.29 -15.23
CA PRO A 460 0.50 30.17 -14.06
C PRO A 460 -0.70 29.77 -13.21
N ALA A 461 -1.77 29.28 -13.83
CA ALA A 461 -2.97 28.84 -13.13
C ALA A 461 -2.70 27.61 -12.27
N SER A 462 -2.03 26.58 -12.82
CA SER A 462 -1.67 25.37 -12.08
C SER A 462 -0.66 25.66 -10.97
N GLN A 463 0.36 26.49 -11.25
CA GLN A 463 1.32 26.92 -10.22
C GLN A 463 0.63 27.65 -9.06
N THR A 464 -0.34 28.53 -9.36
CA THR A 464 -1.16 29.21 -8.35
C THR A 464 -1.96 28.20 -7.52
N SER A 465 -2.53 27.16 -8.15
CA SER A 465 -3.26 26.09 -7.47
C SER A 465 -2.33 25.29 -6.54
N LEU A 466 -1.16 24.89 -7.03
CA LEU A 466 -0.16 24.19 -6.22
C LEU A 466 0.30 25.03 -5.01
N THR A 467 0.52 26.33 -5.20
CA THR A 467 0.88 27.24 -4.11
C THR A 467 -0.22 27.32 -3.04
N LYS A 468 -1.48 27.49 -3.46
CA LYS A 468 -2.65 27.52 -2.55
C LYS A 468 -2.90 26.18 -1.86
N GLY A 469 -2.52 25.08 -2.48
CA GLY A 469 -2.63 23.72 -1.92
C GLY A 469 -1.41 23.28 -1.10
N SER A 470 -0.35 24.10 -1.00
CA SER A 470 0.86 23.73 -0.26
C SER A 470 0.84 24.26 1.17
N PRO A 471 0.85 23.39 2.20
CA PRO A 471 0.89 23.79 3.60
C PRO A 471 2.03 24.76 3.93
N PHE A 472 3.18 24.62 3.26
CA PHE A 472 4.33 25.51 3.42
C PHE A 472 3.99 27.00 3.25
N TYR A 473 3.21 27.36 2.23
CA TYR A 473 2.80 28.75 1.96
C TYR A 473 1.64 29.23 2.85
N LEU A 474 1.06 28.33 3.65
CA LEU A 474 -0.06 28.57 4.55
C LEU A 474 0.31 28.33 6.02
N ALA A 475 1.60 28.29 6.33
CA ALA A 475 2.12 27.98 7.67
C ALA A 475 1.60 28.93 8.76
N ASP A 476 1.21 30.16 8.40
CA ASP A 476 0.59 31.14 9.29
C ASP A 476 -0.76 30.67 9.89
N LYS A 477 -1.41 29.71 9.24
CA LYS A 477 -2.68 29.12 9.69
C LYS A 477 -2.51 27.88 10.58
N LEU A 478 -1.32 27.34 10.67
CA LEU A 478 -1.02 26.17 11.51
C LEU A 478 -0.82 26.59 12.98
N THR A 479 -1.90 26.77 13.71
CA THR A 479 -1.91 27.26 15.09
C THR A 479 -2.28 26.19 16.11
N LYS A 480 -2.70 25.01 15.67
CA LYS A 480 -3.08 23.90 16.55
C LYS A 480 -1.87 23.03 16.92
N PRO A 481 -1.92 22.35 18.08
CA PRO A 481 -0.89 21.38 18.43
C PRO A 481 -0.66 20.35 17.32
N LEU A 482 0.59 20.17 16.91
CA LEU A 482 0.98 19.35 15.79
C LEU A 482 2.21 18.50 16.15
N LEU A 483 2.15 17.21 15.90
CA LEU A 483 3.30 16.30 15.91
C LEU A 483 3.70 16.00 14.47
N ILE A 484 4.96 16.29 14.10
CA ILE A 484 5.52 15.95 12.80
C ILE A 484 6.63 14.91 13.00
N ALA A 485 6.55 13.81 12.25
CA ALA A 485 7.57 12.78 12.18
C ALA A 485 8.16 12.69 10.77
N GLN A 486 9.50 12.59 10.65
CA GLN A 486 10.21 12.55 9.38
C GLN A 486 11.36 11.53 9.40
N GLY A 487 11.54 10.76 8.32
CA GLY A 487 12.73 9.97 8.08
C GLY A 487 13.81 10.79 7.36
N SER A 488 15.07 10.67 7.79
CA SER A 488 16.16 11.43 7.17
C SER A 488 16.45 11.02 5.72
N ASN A 489 16.22 9.75 5.39
CA ASN A 489 16.53 9.16 4.10
C ASN A 489 15.30 9.06 3.18
N ASP A 490 14.22 9.77 3.48
CA ASP A 490 12.97 9.73 2.72
C ASP A 490 13.20 10.22 1.26
N PRO A 491 13.08 9.31 0.25
CA PRO A 491 13.28 9.70 -1.14
C PRO A 491 12.02 10.29 -1.79
N ARG A 492 10.86 10.15 -1.17
CA ARG A 492 9.54 10.58 -1.69
C ARG A 492 9.17 11.96 -1.18
N VAL A 493 9.15 12.13 0.15
CA VAL A 493 8.92 13.41 0.84
C VAL A 493 10.21 13.83 1.51
N ARG A 494 10.93 14.73 0.87
CA ARG A 494 12.27 15.11 1.33
C ARG A 494 12.22 15.84 2.67
N LYS A 495 13.06 15.42 3.58
CA LYS A 495 13.23 16.08 4.88
C LYS A 495 13.46 17.59 4.77
N ILE A 496 14.13 18.05 3.71
CA ILE A 496 14.36 19.48 3.51
C ILE A 496 13.06 20.28 3.36
N ASP A 497 12.02 19.72 2.75
CA ASP A 497 10.72 20.40 2.61
C ASP A 497 10.05 20.54 3.99
N THR A 498 10.15 19.51 4.84
CA THR A 498 9.68 19.55 6.23
C THR A 498 10.52 20.52 7.07
N ASP A 499 11.85 20.50 6.93
CA ASP A 499 12.73 21.45 7.62
C ASP A 499 12.40 22.92 7.27
N LEU A 500 12.03 23.20 6.02
CA LEU A 500 11.59 24.54 5.59
C LEU A 500 10.26 24.93 6.24
N LEU A 501 9.27 24.03 6.24
CA LEU A 501 8.01 24.26 6.96
C LEU A 501 8.26 24.51 8.45
N MET A 502 9.13 23.72 9.08
CA MET A 502 9.46 23.88 10.50
C MET A 502 10.12 25.21 10.82
N ARG A 503 10.91 25.77 9.90
CA ARG A 503 11.47 27.11 10.05
C ARG A 503 10.36 28.16 10.14
N GLU A 504 9.40 28.11 9.22
CA GLU A 504 8.24 28.99 9.22
C GLU A 504 7.39 28.88 10.50
N LEU A 505 7.18 27.65 10.99
CA LEU A 505 6.42 27.38 12.23
C LEU A 505 7.14 27.85 13.48
N ARG A 506 8.47 27.70 13.53
CA ARG A 506 9.30 28.15 14.64
C ARG A 506 9.28 29.68 14.78
N ASP A 507 9.39 30.41 13.65
CA ASP A 507 9.35 31.86 13.63
C ASP A 507 8.00 32.42 14.12
N ARG A 508 6.95 31.59 14.14
CA ARG A 508 5.61 31.92 14.64
C ARG A 508 5.29 31.35 16.02
N ASN A 509 6.25 30.68 16.66
CA ASN A 509 6.04 29.98 17.95
C ASN A 509 4.85 29.00 17.90
N ALA A 510 4.64 28.32 16.77
CA ALA A 510 3.59 27.31 16.65
C ALA A 510 3.84 26.13 17.62
N PRO A 511 2.80 25.55 18.23
CA PRO A 511 2.96 24.46 19.19
C PRO A 511 3.23 23.12 18.48
N VAL A 512 4.45 22.96 17.96
CA VAL A 512 4.84 21.80 17.12
C VAL A 512 5.94 21.00 17.78
N ILE A 513 5.77 19.67 17.78
CA ILE A 513 6.82 18.71 18.10
C ILE A 513 7.35 18.17 16.77
N TYR A 514 8.66 18.29 16.53
CA TYR A 514 9.29 17.76 15.33
C TYR A 514 10.31 16.68 15.66
N THR A 515 10.04 15.48 15.17
CA THR A 515 10.87 14.28 15.38
C THR A 515 11.46 13.79 14.06
N VAL A 516 12.76 13.47 14.06
CA VAL A 516 13.50 12.97 12.90
C VAL A 516 14.15 11.64 13.24
N PHE A 517 13.88 10.62 12.43
CA PHE A 517 14.49 9.30 12.52
C PHE A 517 15.65 9.22 11.52
N ALA A 518 16.88 9.23 12.02
CA ALA A 518 18.08 9.42 11.20
C ALA A 518 18.40 8.24 10.26
N ASP A 519 17.96 7.04 10.62
CA ASP A 519 18.23 5.77 9.93
C ASP A 519 16.98 5.18 9.26
N ASP A 520 15.97 6.01 8.99
CA ASP A 520 14.75 5.61 8.30
C ASP A 520 14.37 6.56 7.14
N GLY A 521 13.49 6.09 6.25
CA GLY A 521 13.03 6.78 5.06
C GLY A 521 11.53 7.07 5.07
N HIS A 522 10.86 6.84 3.91
CA HIS A 522 9.41 7.04 3.77
C HIS A 522 8.65 5.92 4.47
N GLY A 523 8.19 6.21 5.69
CA GLY A 523 7.68 5.22 6.64
C GLY A 523 8.81 4.57 7.46
N LEU A 524 8.53 4.25 8.74
CA LEU A 524 9.52 3.69 9.64
C LEU A 524 9.67 2.18 9.41
N GLY A 525 10.84 1.77 8.95
CA GLY A 525 11.20 0.37 8.72
C GLY A 525 11.63 -0.36 9.97
N GLN A 526 12.32 0.35 10.85
CA GLN A 526 12.88 -0.23 12.07
C GLN A 526 11.82 -0.37 13.16
N ALA A 527 11.80 -1.53 13.82
CA ALA A 527 10.82 -1.82 14.87
C ALA A 527 10.94 -0.86 16.06
N GLY A 528 12.17 -0.48 16.44
CA GLY A 528 12.44 0.48 17.50
C GLY A 528 11.87 1.85 17.17
N ASN A 529 12.09 2.35 15.95
CA ASN A 529 11.59 3.64 15.49
C ASN A 529 10.05 3.69 15.46
N ARG A 530 9.41 2.59 15.00
CA ARG A 530 7.94 2.47 15.03
C ARG A 530 7.40 2.52 16.47
N LEU A 531 8.06 1.82 17.39
CA LEU A 531 7.66 1.82 18.80
C LEU A 531 7.84 3.21 19.43
N ALA A 532 8.97 3.88 19.14
CA ALA A 532 9.22 5.23 19.62
C ALA A 532 8.17 6.23 19.12
N LEU A 533 7.87 6.22 17.81
CA LEU A 533 6.83 7.09 17.25
C LEU A 533 5.46 6.78 17.82
N ALA A 534 5.11 5.50 18.00
CA ALA A 534 3.84 5.11 18.62
C ALA A 534 3.73 5.64 20.06
N ALA A 535 4.79 5.51 20.86
CA ALA A 535 4.81 6.02 22.25
C ALA A 535 4.68 7.55 22.31
N ILE A 536 5.36 8.27 21.40
CA ILE A 536 5.26 9.74 21.31
C ILE A 536 3.84 10.16 20.88
N THR A 537 3.28 9.49 19.86
CA THR A 537 1.91 9.74 19.38
C THR A 537 0.88 9.48 20.48
N GLU A 538 1.03 8.39 21.23
CA GLU A 538 0.14 8.04 22.34
C GLU A 538 0.15 9.10 23.44
N ALA A 539 1.32 9.52 23.89
CA ALA A 539 1.46 10.57 24.89
C ALA A 539 0.93 11.93 24.39
N PHE A 540 1.14 12.25 23.11
CA PHE A 540 0.63 13.46 22.48
C PHE A 540 -0.91 13.45 22.40
N LEU A 541 -1.52 12.37 21.95
CA LEU A 541 -2.98 12.22 21.91
C LEU A 541 -3.60 12.29 23.31
N ALA A 542 -3.01 11.61 24.30
CA ALA A 542 -3.50 11.63 25.67
C ALA A 542 -3.50 13.06 26.26
N LYS A 543 -2.48 13.85 25.95
CA LYS A 543 -2.40 15.25 26.38
C LYS A 543 -3.51 16.12 25.78
N HIS A 544 -3.86 15.92 24.49
CA HIS A 544 -4.76 16.83 23.77
C HIS A 544 -6.20 16.34 23.67
N LEU A 545 -6.44 15.03 23.73
CA LEU A 545 -7.78 14.44 23.65
C LEU A 545 -8.25 13.81 24.97
N GLY A 546 -7.37 13.62 25.95
CA GLY A 546 -7.58 12.67 27.03
C GLY A 546 -7.40 11.23 26.56
N GLY A 547 -7.83 10.24 27.32
CA GLY A 547 -7.53 8.84 27.08
C GLY A 547 -6.32 8.35 27.87
N SER A 548 -5.82 7.16 27.54
CA SER A 548 -4.68 6.58 28.27
C SER A 548 -3.40 6.61 27.45
N ALA A 549 -2.28 6.77 28.14
CA ALA A 549 -0.95 6.62 27.57
C ALA A 549 -0.07 5.80 28.50
N GLU A 550 0.79 4.98 27.94
CA GLU A 550 1.83 4.30 28.71
C GLU A 550 3.04 5.23 28.86
N PRO A 551 3.77 5.14 29.99
CA PRO A 551 5.07 5.82 30.12
C PRO A 551 6.01 5.38 29.00
N PHE A 552 6.90 6.27 28.52
CA PHE A 552 7.86 5.93 27.47
C PHE A 552 8.72 4.69 27.77
N GLY A 553 9.04 4.46 29.05
CA GLY A 553 9.82 3.30 29.46
C GLY A 553 11.12 3.17 28.68
N ASN A 554 11.26 2.07 27.94
CA ASN A 554 12.41 1.82 27.06
C ASN A 554 12.13 2.13 25.58
N ALA A 555 10.93 2.65 25.22
CA ALA A 555 10.53 2.84 23.84
C ALA A 555 11.43 3.83 23.07
N LEU A 556 12.08 4.76 23.77
CA LEU A 556 12.99 5.75 23.17
C LEU A 556 14.47 5.34 23.26
N ARG A 557 14.80 4.20 23.89
CA ARG A 557 16.21 3.77 24.05
C ARG A 557 16.74 3.08 22.81
N GLY A 558 17.94 3.49 22.39
CA GLY A 558 18.65 2.84 21.28
C GLY A 558 18.02 3.08 19.91
N VAL A 559 17.15 4.09 19.80
CA VAL A 559 16.62 4.58 18.52
C VAL A 559 17.39 5.82 18.06
N ASN A 560 17.59 5.94 16.75
CA ASN A 560 18.22 7.10 16.13
C ASN A 560 17.20 8.24 15.95
N LEU A 561 16.65 8.70 17.07
CA LEU A 561 15.63 9.74 17.12
C LEU A 561 16.26 11.08 17.53
N ASP A 562 16.01 12.11 16.73
CA ASP A 562 16.35 13.50 16.99
C ASP A 562 15.04 14.30 17.19
N VAL A 563 14.80 14.80 18.39
CA VAL A 563 13.68 15.70 18.70
C VAL A 563 14.16 17.14 18.50
N ARG A 564 13.90 17.67 17.32
CA ARG A 564 14.43 18.96 16.88
C ARG A 564 13.71 20.17 17.44
N ASP A 565 12.42 20.01 17.70
CA ASP A 565 11.56 21.08 18.23
C ASP A 565 10.52 20.52 19.18
N GLY A 566 10.10 21.32 20.15
CA GLY A 566 8.95 21.06 21.01
C GLY A 566 9.12 19.90 22.03
N ALA A 567 10.35 19.50 22.36
CA ALA A 567 10.58 18.45 23.37
C ALA A 567 9.98 18.80 24.75
N ASP A 568 9.89 20.08 25.07
CA ASP A 568 9.28 20.60 26.29
C ASP A 568 7.74 20.57 26.26
N LEU A 569 7.16 20.47 25.09
CA LEU A 569 5.70 20.35 24.93
C LEU A 569 5.16 18.99 25.36
N LEU A 570 6.03 17.98 25.52
CA LEU A 570 5.62 16.65 25.96
C LEU A 570 6.52 16.13 27.08
N PRO A 571 6.03 16.04 28.33
CA PRO A 571 6.84 15.60 29.46
C PRO A 571 7.48 14.23 29.21
N GLY A 572 8.78 14.11 29.49
CA GLY A 572 9.53 12.86 29.31
C GLY A 572 10.08 12.61 27.89
N LEU A 573 9.80 13.48 26.92
CA LEU A 573 10.33 13.37 25.56
C LEU A 573 11.81 13.84 25.42
N ARG A 574 12.44 14.27 26.51
CA ARG A 574 13.87 14.63 26.46
C ARG A 574 14.71 13.35 26.36
N ILE A 575 15.48 13.22 25.30
CA ILE A 575 16.39 12.10 25.01
C ILE A 575 17.80 12.49 25.44
#